data_e630444f324a086ec057800ac1c38610
#
_entry.id   e630444f324a086ec057800ac1c38610
#
_cell.length_a   1.000
_cell.length_b   1.000
_cell.length_c   1.000
_cell.angle_alpha   90.00
_cell.angle_beta   90.00
_cell.angle_gamma   90.00
#
_symmetry.space_group_name_H-M   'P 1'
#
loop_
_entity.id
_entity.type
_entity.pdbx_description
1 polymer ?
#
loop_
_entity_poly.entity_id
_entity_poly.type
_entity_poly.pdbx_seq_one_letter_code
_entity_poly.pdbx_strand_id
1 'polypeptide(L)'
;MQRLRQKNSKSCKAGELQLSKQHPRITREKKTIDKMVHIYCRGHHKTKGNELCPECTEFLSYAFMRLDKCPFQEEKSTCGKCLVHCYQPQMKEKVKKVMRYSGPRMLLHGPGLALHHAFDGRKKPQTLQEFRKKKAQVST
;
A
#
# COMPACT_ATOMS: atom_id res chain seq x y z
N MET A 1 50.23 -16.81 11.45
CA MET A 1 49.56 -16.22 10.27
C MET A 1 48.09 -16.46 10.32
N GLN A 2 47.35 -15.50 10.84
CA GLN A 2 45.87 -15.56 10.93
C GLN A 2 45.27 -14.84 9.72
N ARG A 3 44.61 -15.59 8.85
CA ARG A 3 43.84 -15.06 7.75
C ARG A 3 42.51 -14.49 8.29
N LEU A 4 42.41 -13.18 8.34
CA LEU A 4 41.16 -12.48 8.59
C LEU A 4 40.19 -12.74 7.43
N ARG A 5 39.12 -13.49 7.71
CA ARG A 5 37.97 -13.65 6.82
C ARG A 5 37.25 -12.32 6.74
N GLN A 6 37.41 -11.62 5.64
CA GLN A 6 36.54 -10.50 5.26
C GLN A 6 35.13 -11.04 5.09
N LYS A 7 34.24 -10.64 6.00
CA LYS A 7 32.80 -10.82 5.85
C LYS A 7 32.34 -9.85 4.77
N ASN A 8 31.97 -10.43 3.65
CA ASN A 8 31.34 -9.75 2.51
C ASN A 8 30.06 -9.10 2.96
N SER A 9 30.08 -7.79 3.17
CA SER A 9 28.88 -6.98 3.35
C SER A 9 28.15 -6.93 2.02
N LYS A 10 27.19 -7.81 1.83
CA LYS A 10 26.23 -7.70 0.73
C LYS A 10 25.47 -6.41 0.94
N SER A 11 25.89 -5.37 0.24
CA SER A 11 25.12 -4.17 -0.01
C SER A 11 23.72 -4.59 -0.43
N CYS A 12 22.72 -4.26 0.40
CA CYS A 12 21.33 -4.33 -0.02
C CYS A 12 21.16 -3.28 -1.09
N LYS A 13 21.35 -3.68 -2.34
CA LYS A 13 20.89 -2.89 -3.48
C LYS A 13 19.39 -2.69 -3.26
N ALA A 14 18.98 -1.42 -3.17
CA ALA A 14 17.60 -1.01 -3.20
C ALA A 14 16.91 -1.82 -4.30
N GLY A 15 15.98 -2.69 -3.88
CA GLY A 15 15.42 -3.69 -4.76
C GLY A 15 14.81 -3.02 -5.97
N GLU A 16 15.39 -3.29 -7.11
CA GLU A 16 14.71 -3.24 -8.37
C GLU A 16 13.43 -4.04 -8.19
N LEU A 17 12.33 -3.29 -7.99
CA LEU A 17 11.01 -3.84 -7.80
C LEU A 17 10.72 -4.69 -9.03
N GLN A 18 10.86 -6.00 -8.91
CA GLN A 18 10.45 -6.93 -9.96
C GLN A 18 9.00 -6.61 -10.28
N LEU A 19 8.81 -5.97 -11.42
CA LEU A 19 7.52 -5.68 -12.02
C LEU A 19 6.95 -6.99 -12.59
N SER A 20 6.83 -8.01 -11.73
CA SER A 20 6.06 -9.19 -12.03
C SER A 20 4.63 -8.72 -12.20
N LYS A 21 4.05 -8.96 -13.35
CA LYS A 21 2.69 -8.70 -13.83
C LYS A 21 1.65 -8.45 -12.72
N GLN A 22 1.81 -7.35 -11.98
CA GLN A 22 0.83 -6.96 -10.97
C GLN A 22 -0.41 -6.43 -11.67
N HIS A 23 -1.58 -6.83 -11.17
CA HIS A 23 -2.83 -6.33 -11.70
C HIS A 23 -2.87 -4.79 -11.66
N PRO A 24 -3.34 -4.10 -12.72
CA PRO A 24 -3.36 -2.64 -12.81
C PRO A 24 -4.01 -1.96 -11.61
N ARG A 25 -4.97 -2.62 -10.98
CA ARG A 25 -5.63 -2.13 -9.79
C ARG A 25 -4.68 -2.04 -8.59
N ILE A 26 -3.87 -3.06 -8.34
CA ILE A 26 -2.88 -3.04 -7.25
C ILE A 26 -1.84 -1.95 -7.49
N THR A 27 -1.42 -1.78 -8.74
CA THR A 27 -0.51 -0.68 -9.12
C THR A 27 -1.13 0.70 -8.84
N ARG A 28 -2.42 0.89 -9.14
CA ARG A 28 -3.14 2.14 -8.79
C ARG A 28 -3.23 2.36 -7.29
N GLU A 29 -3.55 1.32 -6.52
CA GLU A 29 -3.62 1.40 -5.07
C GLU A 29 -2.26 1.79 -4.47
N LYS A 30 -1.17 1.22 -4.96
CA LYS A 30 0.19 1.59 -4.56
C LYS A 30 0.49 3.06 -4.86
N LYS A 31 0.16 3.54 -6.05
CA LYS A 31 0.32 4.97 -6.41
C LYS A 31 -0.52 5.89 -5.53
N THR A 32 -1.71 5.45 -5.17
CA THR A 32 -2.61 6.23 -4.30
C THR A 32 -2.04 6.33 -2.89
N ILE A 33 -1.65 5.22 -2.28
CA ILE A 33 -1.08 5.24 -0.92
C ILE A 33 0.26 5.97 -0.88
N ASP A 34 1.09 5.82 -1.90
CA ASP A 34 2.35 6.54 -2.04
C ASP A 34 2.14 8.07 -2.00
N LYS A 35 1.25 8.60 -2.84
CA LYS A 35 0.89 10.02 -2.82
C LYS A 35 0.33 10.47 -1.47
N MET A 36 -0.54 9.67 -0.87
CA MET A 36 -1.14 10.00 0.43
C MET A 36 -0.08 10.09 1.53
N VAL A 37 0.87 9.17 1.54
CA VAL A 37 1.97 9.17 2.52
C VAL A 37 2.88 10.38 2.31
N HIS A 38 3.19 10.76 1.08
CA HIS A 38 3.98 11.96 0.80
C HIS A 38 3.26 13.26 1.23
N ILE A 39 1.95 13.36 0.98
CA ILE A 39 1.14 14.51 1.45
C ILE A 39 1.15 14.57 2.97
N TYR A 40 0.96 13.44 3.64
CA TYR A 40 0.97 13.35 5.09
C TYR A 40 2.34 13.72 5.68
N CYS A 41 3.40 13.15 5.15
CA CYS A 41 4.76 13.38 5.61
C CYS A 41 5.17 14.86 5.49
N ARG A 42 4.85 15.48 4.36
CA ARG A 42 5.09 16.94 4.19
C ARG A 42 4.34 17.78 5.21
N GLY A 43 3.09 17.45 5.46
CA GLY A 43 2.24 18.24 6.36
C GLY A 43 2.59 18.07 7.84
N HIS A 44 2.93 16.87 8.27
CA HIS A 44 3.19 16.54 9.68
C HIS A 44 4.68 16.54 10.04
N HIS A 45 5.54 16.07 9.16
CA HIS A 45 6.97 15.93 9.42
C HIS A 45 7.81 16.99 8.69
N LYS A 46 7.15 17.91 7.97
CA LYS A 46 7.78 19.05 7.28
C LYS A 46 8.94 18.66 6.36
N THR A 47 8.87 17.50 5.75
CA THR A 47 9.84 17.06 4.74
C THR A 47 9.72 17.89 3.46
N LYS A 48 10.83 18.05 2.73
CA LYS A 48 10.88 18.82 1.49
C LYS A 48 10.79 17.92 0.27
N GLY A 49 10.15 18.42 -0.76
CA GLY A 49 10.06 17.70 -2.06
C GLY A 49 9.40 16.34 -1.94
N ASN A 50 10.06 15.33 -2.48
CA ASN A 50 9.61 13.92 -2.46
C ASN A 50 10.31 13.07 -1.39
N GLU A 51 10.93 13.71 -0.42
CA GLU A 51 11.57 12.98 0.68
C GLU A 51 10.54 12.50 1.69
N LEU A 52 10.72 11.28 2.18
CA LEU A 52 9.97 10.72 3.29
C LEU A 52 10.86 10.61 4.52
N CYS A 53 10.29 10.88 5.69
CA CYS A 53 10.98 10.55 6.95
C CYS A 53 11.08 9.03 7.12
N PRO A 54 12.01 8.52 7.95
CA PRO A 54 12.20 7.07 8.15
C PRO A 54 10.92 6.35 8.54
N GLU A 55 10.11 6.94 9.40
CA GLU A 55 8.84 6.39 9.87
C GLU A 55 7.81 6.24 8.73
N CYS A 56 7.70 7.22 7.84
CA CYS A 56 6.80 7.15 6.70
C CYS A 56 7.31 6.20 5.61
N THR A 57 8.62 6.08 5.46
CA THR A 57 9.25 5.10 4.56
C THR A 57 8.96 3.68 5.02
N GLU A 58 9.11 3.39 6.30
CA GLU A 58 8.76 2.09 6.88
C GLU A 58 7.28 1.76 6.69
N PHE A 59 6.41 2.71 6.98
CA PHE A 59 4.97 2.56 6.79
C PHE A 59 4.61 2.27 5.33
N LEU A 60 5.19 3.00 4.38
CA LEU A 60 4.93 2.80 2.95
C LEU A 60 5.39 1.42 2.47
N SER A 61 6.56 0.97 2.89
CA SER A 61 7.08 -0.37 2.60
C SER A 61 6.17 -1.46 3.16
N TYR A 62 5.69 -1.28 4.38
CA TYR A 62 4.71 -2.18 4.99
C TYR A 62 3.40 -2.22 4.20
N ALA A 63 2.86 -1.07 3.82
CA ALA A 63 1.64 -0.97 3.04
C ALA A 63 1.76 -1.67 1.67
N PHE A 64 2.87 -1.50 0.99
CA PHE A 64 3.15 -2.17 -0.29
C PHE A 64 3.22 -3.68 -0.13
N MET A 65 3.91 -4.17 0.88
CA MET A 65 3.96 -5.60 1.19
C MET A 65 2.55 -6.18 1.42
N ARG A 66 1.67 -5.45 2.11
CA ARG A 66 0.28 -5.89 2.33
C ARG A 66 -0.55 -5.88 1.07
N LEU A 67 -0.36 -4.90 0.20
CA LEU A 67 -1.02 -4.85 -1.11
C LEU A 67 -0.58 -6.02 -2.00
N ASP A 68 0.70 -6.37 -2.00
CA ASP A 68 1.22 -7.50 -2.77
C ASP A 68 0.65 -8.85 -2.30
N LYS A 69 0.43 -8.98 -1.00
CA LYS A 69 -0.13 -10.20 -0.38
C LYS A 69 -1.66 -10.17 -0.25
N CYS A 70 -2.34 -9.16 -0.81
CA CYS A 70 -3.78 -9.05 -0.71
C CYS A 70 -4.49 -10.22 -1.41
N PRO A 71 -5.31 -11.03 -0.71
CA PRO A 71 -5.98 -12.18 -1.32
C PRO A 71 -7.04 -11.79 -2.35
N PHE A 72 -7.62 -10.59 -2.24
CA PHE A 72 -8.69 -10.13 -3.13
C PHE A 72 -8.17 -9.57 -4.45
N GLN A 73 -6.92 -9.15 -4.53
CA GLN A 73 -6.30 -8.57 -5.72
C GLN A 73 -7.22 -7.57 -6.46
N GLU A 74 -7.69 -7.95 -7.65
CA GLU A 74 -8.55 -7.13 -8.52
C GLU A 74 -9.96 -6.89 -7.97
N GLU A 75 -10.49 -7.81 -7.17
CA GLU A 75 -11.85 -7.73 -6.61
C GLU A 75 -11.92 -7.01 -5.26
N LYS A 76 -10.79 -6.51 -4.79
CA LYS A 76 -10.75 -5.90 -3.47
C LYS A 76 -11.62 -4.62 -3.39
N SER A 77 -12.28 -4.43 -2.24
CA SER A 77 -12.81 -3.16 -1.80
C SER A 77 -11.66 -2.22 -1.36
N THR A 78 -11.95 -1.01 -0.94
CA THR A 78 -10.92 -0.16 -0.33
C THR A 78 -10.44 -0.77 0.99
N CYS A 79 -9.16 -0.55 1.34
CA CYS A 79 -8.59 -1.07 2.59
C CYS A 79 -9.36 -0.60 3.83
N GLY A 80 -9.96 0.60 3.80
CA GLY A 80 -10.79 1.10 4.90
C GLY A 80 -12.09 0.33 5.13
N LYS A 81 -12.61 -0.32 4.11
CA LYS A 81 -13.83 -1.15 4.16
C LYS A 81 -13.54 -2.66 4.16
N CYS A 82 -12.28 -3.06 4.07
CA CYS A 82 -11.90 -4.46 4.01
C CYS A 82 -12.20 -5.18 5.33
N LEU A 83 -12.92 -6.30 5.24
CA LEU A 83 -13.31 -7.09 6.43
C LEU A 83 -12.17 -7.94 6.99
N VAL A 84 -11.11 -8.18 6.20
CA VAL A 84 -9.99 -9.05 6.61
C VAL A 84 -9.00 -8.36 7.54
N HIS A 85 -8.95 -7.01 7.53
CA HIS A 85 -8.06 -6.23 8.39
C HIS A 85 -6.61 -6.75 8.43
N CYS A 86 -5.95 -6.80 7.26
CA CYS A 86 -4.61 -7.36 7.13
C CYS A 86 -3.49 -6.53 7.79
N TYR A 87 -3.77 -5.32 8.26
CA TYR A 87 -2.80 -4.48 8.95
C TYR A 87 -2.75 -4.79 10.44
N GLN A 88 -1.55 -4.77 11.00
CA GLN A 88 -1.38 -4.79 12.46
C GLN A 88 -2.05 -3.57 13.11
N PRO A 89 -2.50 -3.65 14.37
CA PRO A 89 -3.26 -2.59 15.03
C PRO A 89 -2.59 -1.21 14.95
N GLN A 90 -1.29 -1.13 15.19
CA GLN A 90 -0.52 0.11 15.13
C GLN A 90 -0.49 0.71 13.70
N MET A 91 -0.26 -0.13 12.71
CA MET A 91 -0.25 0.28 11.30
C MET A 91 -1.64 0.63 10.79
N LYS A 92 -2.69 -0.02 11.33
CA LYS A 92 -4.08 0.31 11.04
C LYS A 92 -4.43 1.73 11.52
N GLU A 93 -4.03 2.10 12.72
CA GLU A 93 -4.24 3.46 13.22
C GLU A 93 -3.43 4.49 12.41
N LYS A 94 -2.23 4.14 12.01
CA LYS A 94 -1.40 5.01 11.19
C LYS A 94 -2.02 5.25 9.81
N VAL A 95 -2.49 4.20 9.13
CA VAL A 95 -3.16 4.36 7.83
C VAL A 95 -4.43 5.20 7.93
N LYS A 96 -5.19 5.09 9.01
CA LYS A 96 -6.36 5.94 9.24
C LYS A 96 -5.98 7.42 9.36
N LYS A 97 -4.92 7.74 10.10
CA LYS A 97 -4.40 9.12 10.23
C LYS A 97 -3.97 9.66 8.87
N VAL A 98 -3.21 8.88 8.11
CA VAL A 98 -2.77 9.24 6.76
C VAL A 98 -3.98 9.48 5.85
N MET A 99 -4.95 8.59 5.83
CA MET A 99 -6.15 8.71 5.01
C MET A 99 -7.00 9.94 5.37
N ARG A 100 -7.22 10.19 6.66
CA ARG A 100 -7.97 11.36 7.13
C ARG A 100 -7.35 12.67 6.70
N TYR A 101 -6.04 12.77 6.83
CA TYR A 101 -5.31 13.99 6.47
C TYR A 101 -5.16 14.16 4.97
N SER A 102 -4.76 13.11 4.28
CA SER A 102 -4.41 13.15 2.87
C SER A 102 -5.59 12.98 1.94
N GLY A 103 -6.66 12.30 2.36
CA GLY A 103 -7.84 12.03 1.54
C GLY A 103 -8.41 13.26 0.86
N PRO A 104 -8.84 14.29 1.60
CA PRO A 104 -9.36 15.53 1.02
C PRO A 104 -8.33 16.26 0.14
N ARG A 105 -7.05 16.19 0.50
CA ARG A 105 -5.95 16.83 -0.22
C ARG A 105 -5.60 16.14 -1.53
N MET A 106 -5.94 14.86 -1.67
CA MET A 106 -5.79 14.11 -2.91
C MET A 106 -6.60 14.69 -4.06
N LEU A 107 -7.71 15.36 -3.80
CA LEU A 107 -8.50 16.05 -4.83
C LEU A 107 -7.69 17.14 -5.54
N LEU A 108 -6.77 17.79 -4.82
CA LEU A 108 -5.90 18.84 -5.36
C LEU A 108 -4.61 18.26 -5.97
N HIS A 109 -4.05 17.19 -5.40
CA HIS A 109 -2.76 16.65 -5.77
C HIS A 109 -2.81 15.45 -6.73
N GLY A 110 -3.98 14.84 -6.90
CA GLY A 110 -4.16 13.69 -7.77
C GLY A 110 -5.64 13.38 -8.01
N PRO A 111 -6.40 14.28 -8.69
CA PRO A 111 -7.85 14.13 -8.84
C PRO A 111 -8.25 12.82 -9.53
N GLY A 112 -7.47 12.35 -10.51
CA GLY A 112 -7.73 11.07 -11.17
C GLY A 112 -7.63 9.87 -10.22
N LEU A 113 -6.60 9.82 -9.38
CA LEU A 113 -6.44 8.77 -8.37
C LEU A 113 -7.51 8.85 -7.28
N ALA A 114 -7.87 10.06 -6.85
CA ALA A 114 -8.94 10.27 -5.89
C ALA A 114 -10.29 9.78 -6.42
N LEU A 115 -10.59 10.05 -7.68
CA LEU A 115 -11.81 9.58 -8.35
C LEU A 115 -11.85 8.05 -8.45
N HIS A 116 -10.75 7.42 -8.92
CA HIS A 116 -10.66 5.96 -8.97
C HIS A 116 -10.80 5.33 -7.58
N HIS A 117 -10.19 5.91 -6.56
CA HIS A 117 -10.33 5.43 -5.19
C HIS A 117 -11.77 5.53 -4.68
N ALA A 118 -12.49 6.61 -5.03
CA ALA A 118 -13.90 6.78 -4.70
C ALA A 118 -14.78 5.72 -5.41
N PHE A 119 -14.52 5.42 -6.68
CA PHE A 119 -15.20 4.34 -7.41
C PHE A 119 -14.93 2.97 -6.80
N ASP A 120 -13.68 2.69 -6.48
CA ASP A 120 -13.30 1.43 -5.82
C ASP A 120 -13.96 1.29 -4.44
N GLY A 121 -14.20 2.41 -3.75
CA GLY A 121 -14.93 2.46 -2.48
C GLY A 121 -16.42 2.10 -2.56
N ARG A 122 -17.01 2.05 -3.76
CA ARG A 122 -18.38 1.59 -3.97
C ARG A 122 -18.52 0.07 -3.98
N LYS A 123 -17.43 -0.66 -4.17
CA LYS A 123 -17.45 -2.13 -4.10
C LYS A 123 -17.78 -2.59 -2.70
N LYS A 124 -18.71 -3.53 -2.59
CA LYS A 124 -19.08 -4.13 -1.32
C LYS A 124 -17.91 -4.92 -0.75
N PRO A 125 -17.62 -4.80 0.55
CA PRO A 125 -16.62 -5.63 1.20
C PRO A 125 -17.08 -7.09 1.17
N GLN A 126 -16.17 -8.00 0.88
CA GLN A 126 -16.42 -9.43 0.82
C GLN A 126 -15.64 -10.14 1.92
N THR A 127 -16.21 -11.22 2.46
CA THR A 127 -15.46 -12.15 3.32
C THR A 127 -14.55 -13.04 2.46
N LEU A 128 -13.50 -13.59 3.07
CA LEU A 128 -12.62 -14.55 2.37
C LEU A 128 -13.38 -15.80 1.90
N GLN A 129 -14.40 -16.21 2.65
CA GLN A 129 -15.23 -17.37 2.31
C GLN A 129 -16.08 -17.10 1.06
N GLU A 130 -16.74 -15.94 0.99
CA GLU A 130 -17.52 -15.51 -0.17
C GLU A 130 -16.65 -15.39 -1.41
N PHE A 131 -15.47 -14.79 -1.27
CA PHE A 131 -14.51 -14.66 -2.36
C PHE A 131 -14.04 -16.02 -2.90
N ARG A 132 -13.71 -16.96 -1.99
CA ARG A 132 -13.29 -18.33 -2.39
C ARG A 132 -14.42 -19.09 -3.08
N LYS A 133 -15.66 -18.98 -2.58
CA LYS A 133 -16.85 -19.62 -3.21
C LYS A 133 -17.06 -19.07 -4.62
N LYS A 134 -17.02 -17.76 -4.80
CA LYS A 134 -17.17 -17.11 -6.10
C LYS A 134 -16.09 -17.55 -7.09
N LYS A 135 -14.83 -17.60 -6.63
CA LYS A 135 -13.72 -18.03 -7.48
C LYS A 135 -13.84 -19.50 -7.91
N ALA A 136 -14.30 -20.36 -7.02
CA ALA A 136 -14.55 -21.78 -7.33
C ALA A 136 -15.66 -21.95 -8.39
N GLN A 137 -16.70 -21.12 -8.35
CA GLN A 137 -17.80 -21.16 -9.32
C GLN A 137 -17.39 -20.68 -10.74
N VAL A 138 -16.40 -19.81 -10.84
CA VAL A 138 -15.91 -19.28 -12.13
C VAL A 138 -14.91 -20.25 -12.79
N SER A 139 -14.33 -21.17 -12.01
CA SER A 139 -13.33 -22.16 -12.50
C SER A 139 -13.96 -23.44 -13.02
N THR A 140 -15.29 -23.54 -13.04
CA THR A 140 -16.05 -24.67 -13.60
C THR A 140 -16.67 -24.27 -14.93
#